data_17b73e41d9ae7ab7f18aa44ac8285d52
#
_entry.id   17b73e41d9ae7ab7f18aa44ac8285d52
#
_cell.length_a   1.000
_cell.length_b   1.000
_cell.length_c   1.000
_cell.angle_alpha   90.00
_cell.angle_beta   90.00
_cell.angle_gamma   90.00
#
_symmetry.space_group_name_H-M   'P 1'
#
loop_
_entity.id
_entity.type
_entity.pdbx_description
1 polymer ?
#
loop_
_entity_poly.entity_id
_entity_poly.type
_entity_poly.pdbx_seq_one_letter_code
_entity_poly.pdbx_strand_id
1 'polypeptide(L)'
;QRQMCIRDRLKILSDAAKFDVACTSSGASRSGNGTDMGSAFASGICHSFTADGRCISLLKILFTNECIYDCKYCINRCTNDVERVTFTPEEVCKLTVEFYRRNYIEGLFLSSGIIESPEHTMQLLYTTLFLLRNKYHFNGYIHIKGIPGASSEVLEMIGYLLSLIHISEP
;
A
#
# COMPACT_ATOMS: atom_id res chain seq x y z
N GLN A 1 21.54 -0.20 -15.17
CA GLN A 1 20.46 -0.95 -14.50
C GLN A 1 19.17 -0.72 -15.27
N ARG A 2 18.54 -1.80 -15.75
CA ARG A 2 17.25 -1.71 -16.45
C ARG A 2 16.19 -1.33 -15.42
N GLN A 3 15.62 -0.16 -15.54
CA GLN A 3 14.58 0.29 -14.61
C GLN A 3 13.39 -0.66 -14.71
N MET A 4 13.05 -1.30 -13.59
CA MET A 4 11.94 -2.25 -13.52
C MET A 4 10.63 -1.54 -13.83
N CYS A 5 9.77 -2.17 -14.64
CA CYS A 5 8.50 -1.56 -15.01
C CYS A 5 7.54 -1.46 -13.80
N ILE A 6 6.60 -0.53 -13.86
CA ILE A 6 5.65 -0.28 -12.77
C ILE A 6 4.82 -1.52 -12.42
N ARG A 7 4.54 -2.36 -13.42
CA ARG A 7 3.77 -3.61 -13.25
C ARG A 7 4.53 -4.64 -12.43
N ASP A 8 5.84 -4.79 -12.66
CA ASP A 8 6.68 -5.74 -11.94
C ASP A 8 6.85 -5.28 -10.48
N ARG A 9 7.07 -3.98 -10.28
CA ARG A 9 7.12 -3.37 -8.95
C ARG A 9 5.80 -3.52 -8.20
N LEU A 10 4.66 -3.35 -8.87
CA LEU A 10 3.35 -3.55 -8.28
C LEU A 10 3.18 -4.99 -7.78
N LYS A 11 3.63 -5.99 -8.56
CA LYS A 11 3.59 -7.38 -8.14
C LYS A 11 4.39 -7.61 -6.86
N ILE A 12 5.65 -7.16 -6.82
CA ILE A 12 6.52 -7.30 -5.65
C ILE A 12 5.91 -6.63 -4.42
N LEU A 13 5.49 -5.38 -4.53
CA LEU A 13 4.98 -4.59 -3.39
C LEU A 13 3.59 -5.01 -2.92
N SER A 14 2.75 -5.55 -3.81
CA SER A 14 1.48 -6.14 -3.41
C SER A 14 1.66 -7.51 -2.75
N ASP A 15 2.61 -8.33 -3.23
CA ASP A 15 2.94 -9.60 -2.60
C ASP A 15 3.56 -9.40 -1.22
N ALA A 16 4.46 -8.44 -1.07
CA ALA A 16 5.03 -8.08 0.22
C ALA A 16 3.97 -7.54 1.21
N ALA A 17 2.96 -6.83 0.72
CA ALA A 17 1.87 -6.30 1.54
C ALA A 17 0.94 -7.39 2.13
N LYS A 18 0.95 -8.60 1.60
CA LYS A 18 0.15 -9.73 2.15
C LYS A 18 0.57 -10.12 3.57
N PHE A 19 1.82 -9.91 3.91
CA PHE A 19 2.37 -10.21 5.24
C PHE A 19 2.10 -9.12 6.28
N ASP A 20 1.45 -8.03 5.88
CA ASP A 20 1.03 -7.00 6.81
C ASP A 20 -0.25 -7.43 7.53
N VAL A 21 -0.15 -7.62 8.86
CA VAL A 21 -1.17 -8.24 9.72
C VAL A 21 -2.44 -7.40 9.89
N ALA A 22 -2.45 -6.16 9.42
CA ALA A 22 -3.60 -5.25 9.58
C ALA A 22 -4.81 -5.61 8.70
N CYS A 23 -4.75 -6.70 7.93
CA CYS A 23 -5.84 -7.11 7.05
C CYS A 23 -5.98 -8.63 7.01
N THR A 24 -7.22 -9.11 7.21
CA THR A 24 -7.57 -10.55 7.24
C THR A 24 -7.85 -11.15 5.86
N SER A 25 -7.49 -10.46 4.77
CA SER A 25 -7.76 -10.98 3.42
C SER A 25 -6.82 -12.12 3.05
N SER A 26 -7.35 -13.32 2.93
CA SER A 26 -6.70 -14.44 2.28
C SER A 26 -6.72 -14.21 0.76
N GLY A 27 -5.56 -13.94 0.17
CA GLY A 27 -5.45 -13.83 -1.28
C GLY A 27 -5.58 -15.19 -1.96
N ALA A 28 -6.73 -15.48 -2.56
CA ALA A 28 -6.85 -16.59 -3.50
C ALA A 28 -6.27 -16.16 -4.85
N SER A 29 -5.27 -16.88 -5.35
CA SER A 29 -4.75 -16.68 -6.70
C SER A 29 -5.09 -17.90 -7.56
N ARG A 30 -5.67 -17.65 -8.74
CA ARG A 30 -5.91 -18.66 -9.75
C ARG A 30 -5.33 -18.19 -11.08
N SER A 31 -4.25 -18.81 -11.54
CA SER A 31 -3.73 -18.55 -12.87
C SER A 31 -4.51 -19.34 -13.91
N GLY A 32 -4.99 -18.67 -14.95
CA GLY A 32 -5.61 -19.32 -16.09
C GLY A 32 -4.57 -20.05 -16.94
N ASN A 33 -4.90 -21.24 -17.41
CA ASN A 33 -4.05 -22.09 -18.26
C ASN A 33 -4.08 -21.71 -19.75
N GLY A 34 -4.49 -20.48 -20.08
CA GLY A 34 -4.55 -20.00 -21.47
C GLY A 34 -5.73 -20.51 -22.30
N THR A 35 -6.49 -21.48 -21.81
CA THR A 35 -7.68 -22.06 -22.47
C THR A 35 -9.00 -21.67 -21.81
N ASP A 36 -8.97 -21.20 -20.57
CA ASP A 36 -10.16 -20.80 -19.81
C ASP A 36 -10.33 -19.29 -19.79
N MET A 37 -11.58 -18.82 -19.81
CA MET A 37 -11.91 -17.40 -19.70
C MET A 37 -11.62 -16.88 -18.28
N GLY A 38 -10.70 -15.93 -18.18
CA GLY A 38 -10.39 -15.17 -16.95
C GLY A 38 -9.20 -15.71 -16.17
N SER A 39 -8.42 -14.80 -15.63
CA SER A 39 -7.39 -15.06 -14.63
C SER A 39 -7.68 -14.23 -13.39
N ALA A 40 -7.81 -14.87 -12.24
CA ALA A 40 -7.87 -14.19 -10.96
C ALA A 40 -6.43 -13.89 -10.51
N PHE A 41 -5.97 -12.69 -10.81
CA PHE A 41 -4.69 -12.21 -10.27
C PHE A 41 -4.97 -11.66 -8.86
N ALA A 42 -4.41 -12.30 -7.85
CA ALA A 42 -4.42 -11.77 -6.48
C ALA A 42 -3.44 -10.60 -6.37
N SER A 43 -3.70 -9.53 -7.11
CA SER A 43 -2.87 -8.34 -7.10
C SER A 43 -3.37 -7.37 -6.04
N GLY A 44 -2.99 -7.62 -4.78
CA GLY A 44 -3.05 -6.58 -3.75
C GLY A 44 -4.44 -6.02 -3.43
N ILE A 45 -5.54 -6.67 -3.81
CA ILE A 45 -6.88 -6.23 -3.40
C ILE A 45 -7.24 -6.91 -2.10
N CYS A 46 -7.49 -6.11 -1.06
CA CYS A 46 -8.03 -6.57 0.21
C CYS A 46 -9.44 -6.03 0.41
N HIS A 47 -10.16 -6.69 1.29
CA HIS A 47 -11.51 -6.29 1.67
C HIS A 47 -11.51 -5.80 3.12
N SER A 48 -12.14 -4.65 3.36
CA SER A 48 -12.40 -4.11 4.68
C SER A 48 -13.90 -3.93 4.87
N PHE A 49 -14.36 -4.01 6.11
CA PHE A 49 -15.77 -3.80 6.43
C PHE A 49 -15.93 -2.45 7.15
N THR A 50 -16.88 -1.67 6.70
CA THR A 50 -17.31 -0.45 7.39
C THR A 50 -18.18 -0.79 8.60
N ALA A 51 -18.38 0.17 9.50
CA ALA A 51 -19.22 0.01 10.68
C ALA A 51 -20.69 -0.38 10.36
N ASP A 52 -21.17 -0.02 9.17
CA ASP A 52 -22.48 -0.38 8.64
C ASP A 52 -22.51 -1.74 7.92
N GLY A 53 -21.41 -2.51 7.97
CA GLY A 53 -21.32 -3.86 7.41
C GLY A 53 -21.05 -3.93 5.91
N ARG A 54 -20.83 -2.81 5.22
CA ARG A 54 -20.44 -2.83 3.80
C ARG A 54 -19.02 -3.31 3.63
N CYS A 55 -18.84 -4.19 2.63
CA CYS A 55 -17.51 -4.60 2.18
C CYS A 55 -16.92 -3.56 1.23
N ILE A 56 -15.72 -3.07 1.52
CA ILE A 56 -14.98 -2.13 0.68
C ILE A 56 -13.76 -2.85 0.12
N SER A 57 -13.58 -2.79 -1.19
CA SER A 57 -12.39 -3.31 -1.88
C SER A 57 -11.28 -2.26 -1.89
N LEU A 58 -10.11 -2.59 -1.36
CA LEU A 58 -8.96 -1.70 -1.24
C LEU A 58 -7.77 -2.23 -2.04
N LEU A 59 -7.08 -1.35 -2.75
CA LEU A 59 -5.75 -1.65 -3.28
C LEU A 59 -4.76 -1.64 -2.11
N LYS A 60 -4.28 -2.82 -1.70
CA LYS A 60 -3.31 -2.96 -0.62
C LYS A 60 -1.91 -3.13 -1.21
N ILE A 61 -1.07 -2.11 -1.02
CA ILE A 61 0.31 -2.10 -1.49
C ILE A 61 1.25 -1.52 -0.44
N LEU A 62 2.53 -1.88 -0.55
CA LEU A 62 3.60 -1.14 0.10
C LEU A 62 4.05 0.01 -0.80
N PHE A 63 4.37 1.15 -0.20
CA PHE A 63 5.08 2.23 -0.89
C PHE A 63 6.50 1.79 -1.26
N THR A 64 7.16 1.11 -0.33
CA THR A 64 8.46 0.46 -0.50
C THR A 64 8.57 -0.77 0.38
N ASN A 65 9.35 -1.76 -0.07
CA ASN A 65 9.79 -2.87 0.77
C ASN A 65 11.26 -2.75 1.22
N GLU A 66 11.91 -1.63 0.91
CA GLU A 66 13.16 -1.25 1.55
C GLU A 66 12.89 -0.86 3.01
N CYS A 67 13.73 -1.33 3.93
CA CYS A 67 13.59 -1.01 5.34
C CYS A 67 14.95 -0.97 6.02
N ILE A 68 15.14 0.04 6.88
CA ILE A 68 16.36 0.18 7.71
C ILE A 68 16.33 -0.72 8.95
N TYR A 69 15.16 -1.26 9.32
CA TYR A 69 14.99 -2.07 10.52
C TYR A 69 15.08 -3.57 10.25
N ASP A 70 15.48 -4.30 11.30
CA ASP A 70 15.62 -5.76 11.29
C ASP A 70 14.60 -6.46 12.21
N CYS A 71 13.33 -6.10 12.09
CA CYS A 71 12.24 -6.72 12.86
C CYS A 71 12.17 -8.21 12.57
N LYS A 72 12.36 -9.07 13.55
CA LYS A 72 12.49 -10.53 13.40
C LYS A 72 11.31 -11.22 12.71
N TYR A 73 10.11 -10.67 12.83
CA TYR A 73 8.89 -11.20 12.23
C TYR A 73 8.62 -10.66 10.80
N CYS A 74 9.39 -9.66 10.35
CA CYS A 74 9.09 -8.96 9.10
C CYS A 74 9.86 -9.58 7.92
N ILE A 75 9.13 -9.89 6.85
CA ILE A 75 9.74 -10.40 5.61
C ILE A 75 10.61 -9.35 4.92
N ASN A 76 10.31 -8.06 5.14
CA ASN A 76 10.99 -6.92 4.53
C ASN A 76 12.12 -6.36 5.41
N ARG A 77 12.53 -7.06 6.47
CA ARG A 77 13.66 -6.64 7.31
C ARG A 77 14.94 -6.49 6.47
N CYS A 78 15.82 -5.57 6.89
CA CYS A 78 17.01 -5.20 6.09
C CYS A 78 17.95 -6.39 5.81
N THR A 79 17.99 -7.42 6.69
CA THR A 79 18.86 -8.60 6.54
C THR A 79 18.32 -9.66 5.61
N ASN A 80 17.04 -9.60 5.20
CA ASN A 80 16.49 -10.55 4.24
C ASN A 80 16.92 -10.23 2.81
N ASP A 81 17.32 -11.27 2.09
CA ASP A 81 17.65 -11.19 0.67
C ASP A 81 16.36 -11.27 -0.18
N VAL A 82 15.69 -10.14 -0.31
CA VAL A 82 14.49 -9.97 -1.13
C VAL A 82 14.69 -8.83 -2.12
N GLU A 83 14.09 -8.93 -3.28
CA GLU A 83 14.14 -7.88 -4.28
C GLU A 83 13.50 -6.59 -3.74
N ARG A 84 14.29 -5.50 -3.72
CA ARG A 84 13.90 -4.22 -3.15
C ARG A 84 13.42 -3.27 -4.23
N VAL A 85 12.25 -2.70 -4.02
CA VAL A 85 11.65 -1.75 -4.95
C VAL A 85 10.90 -0.67 -4.19
N THR A 86 10.84 0.51 -4.80
CA THR A 86 10.17 1.69 -4.24
C THR A 86 9.32 2.35 -5.31
N PHE A 87 8.10 2.74 -4.97
CA PHE A 87 7.28 3.62 -5.80
C PHE A 87 7.62 5.08 -5.54
N THR A 88 7.32 5.91 -6.52
CA THR A 88 7.21 7.35 -6.31
C THR A 88 5.76 7.70 -5.88
N PRO A 89 5.55 8.83 -5.19
CA PRO A 89 4.21 9.32 -4.86
C PRO A 89 3.27 9.39 -6.06
N GLU A 90 3.77 9.86 -7.19
CA GLU A 90 3.01 9.98 -8.45
C GLU A 90 2.59 8.61 -9.01
N GLU A 91 3.44 7.60 -8.91
CA GLU A 91 3.14 6.24 -9.38
C GLU A 91 2.03 5.61 -8.56
N VAL A 92 2.07 5.75 -7.23
CA VAL A 92 1.00 5.27 -6.34
C VAL A 92 -0.32 5.96 -6.68
N CYS A 93 -0.29 7.27 -6.88
CA CYS A 93 -1.47 8.04 -7.26
C CYS A 93 -2.07 7.54 -8.58
N LYS A 94 -1.25 7.40 -9.63
CA LYS A 94 -1.70 6.90 -10.94
C LYS A 94 -2.30 5.51 -10.85
N LEU A 95 -1.63 4.58 -10.15
CA LEU A 95 -2.14 3.23 -9.94
C LEU A 95 -3.50 3.25 -9.24
N THR A 96 -3.62 3.98 -8.14
CA THR A 96 -4.86 4.08 -7.37
C THR A 96 -6.01 4.62 -8.23
N VAL A 97 -5.78 5.71 -8.94
CA VAL A 97 -6.81 6.34 -9.79
C VAL A 97 -7.22 5.44 -10.95
N GLU A 98 -6.26 4.77 -11.60
CA GLU A 98 -6.56 3.84 -12.70
C GLU A 98 -7.37 2.62 -12.24
N PHE A 99 -7.05 2.04 -11.09
CA PHE A 99 -7.81 0.92 -10.53
C PHE A 99 -9.21 1.36 -10.08
N TYR A 100 -9.32 2.55 -9.50
CA TYR A 100 -10.61 3.12 -9.10
C TYR A 100 -11.51 3.40 -10.30
N ARG A 101 -11.00 4.04 -11.36
CA ARG A 101 -11.75 4.33 -12.59
C ARG A 101 -12.27 3.08 -13.29
N ARG A 102 -11.57 1.97 -13.13
CA ARG A 102 -11.97 0.67 -13.68
C ARG A 102 -12.90 -0.12 -12.75
N ASN A 103 -13.33 0.48 -11.64
CA ASN A 103 -14.16 -0.16 -10.62
C ASN A 103 -13.55 -1.43 -10.01
N TYR A 104 -12.22 -1.53 -9.96
CA TYR A 104 -11.55 -2.66 -9.31
C TYR A 104 -11.43 -2.47 -7.80
N ILE A 105 -11.39 -1.22 -7.35
CA ILE A 105 -11.24 -0.82 -5.95
C ILE A 105 -12.13 0.37 -5.61
N GLU A 106 -12.45 0.49 -4.33
CA GLU A 106 -13.14 1.64 -3.74
C GLU A 106 -12.20 2.53 -2.93
N GLY A 107 -10.97 2.05 -2.68
CA GLY A 107 -9.99 2.79 -1.90
C GLY A 107 -8.58 2.23 -1.97
N LEU A 108 -7.70 2.86 -1.20
CA LEU A 108 -6.29 2.53 -1.07
C LEU A 108 -5.98 2.13 0.36
N PHE A 109 -5.26 1.03 0.56
CA PHE A 109 -4.56 0.70 1.79
C PHE A 109 -3.05 0.77 1.53
N LEU A 110 -2.39 1.76 2.13
CA LEU A 110 -0.98 2.03 1.92
C LEU A 110 -0.19 1.82 3.20
N SER A 111 0.80 0.95 3.15
CA SER A 111 1.81 0.78 4.17
C SER A 111 3.20 0.94 3.57
N SER A 112 4.27 0.86 4.36
CA SER A 112 5.63 1.05 3.88
C SER A 112 6.65 0.33 4.74
N GLY A 113 7.76 -0.10 4.14
CA GLY A 113 9.02 -0.20 4.81
C GLY A 113 9.53 1.19 5.18
N ILE A 114 10.59 1.29 5.95
CA ILE A 114 11.13 2.56 6.45
C ILE A 114 12.47 2.83 5.78
N ILE A 115 12.50 3.87 4.92
CA ILE A 115 13.70 4.34 4.22
C ILE A 115 14.27 5.55 4.95
N GLU A 116 15.58 5.60 5.11
CA GLU A 116 16.34 6.69 5.76
C GLU A 116 15.90 6.97 7.21
N SER A 117 14.65 7.37 7.41
CA SER A 117 14.08 7.62 8.73
C SER A 117 12.55 7.46 8.74
N PRO A 118 11.94 7.26 9.93
CA PRO A 118 10.49 7.26 10.08
C PRO A 118 9.85 8.54 9.55
N GLU A 119 10.43 9.67 9.87
CA GLU A 119 9.94 10.99 9.47
C GLU A 119 9.96 11.17 7.95
N HIS A 120 11.10 10.86 7.31
CA HIS A 120 11.22 10.94 5.86
C HIS A 120 10.20 10.04 5.15
N THR A 121 10.07 8.80 5.61
CA THR A 121 9.10 7.86 5.03
C THR A 121 7.67 8.38 5.19
N MET A 122 7.34 8.93 6.35
CA MET A 122 6.02 9.47 6.61
C MET A 122 5.71 10.70 5.75
N GLN A 123 6.71 11.55 5.47
CA GLN A 123 6.57 12.68 4.54
C GLN A 123 6.30 12.23 3.10
N LEU A 124 6.90 11.12 2.64
CA LEU A 124 6.61 10.55 1.33
C LEU A 124 5.15 10.04 1.25
N LEU A 125 4.67 9.40 2.31
CA LEU A 125 3.28 8.97 2.41
C LEU A 125 2.34 10.18 2.42
N TYR A 126 2.65 11.21 3.22
CA TYR A 126 1.89 12.47 3.23
C TYR A 126 1.81 13.09 1.83
N THR A 127 2.94 13.19 1.13
CA THR A 127 2.99 13.73 -0.24
C THR A 127 2.08 12.94 -1.18
N THR A 128 2.10 11.61 -1.07
CA THR A 128 1.23 10.73 -1.86
C THR A 128 -0.25 11.05 -1.63
N LEU A 129 -0.66 11.18 -0.37
CA LEU A 129 -2.05 11.48 -0.01
C LEU A 129 -2.47 12.88 -0.42
N PHE A 130 -1.58 13.85 -0.22
CA PHE A 130 -1.82 15.22 -0.63
C PHE A 130 -2.07 15.30 -2.14
N LEU A 131 -1.25 14.61 -2.94
CA LEU A 131 -1.46 14.52 -4.38
C LEU A 131 -2.78 13.83 -4.73
N LEU A 132 -3.11 12.71 -4.08
CA LEU A 132 -4.37 12.01 -4.30
C LEU A 132 -5.58 12.91 -4.06
N ARG A 133 -5.60 13.64 -2.94
CA ARG A 133 -6.73 14.51 -2.57
C ARG A 133 -6.80 15.78 -3.42
N ASN A 134 -5.67 16.48 -3.57
CA ASN A 134 -5.66 17.82 -4.16
C ASN A 134 -5.45 17.84 -5.67
N LYS A 135 -4.58 16.97 -6.21
CA LYS A 135 -4.28 16.93 -7.65
C LYS A 135 -5.21 15.99 -8.41
N TYR A 136 -5.48 14.81 -7.86
CA TYR A 136 -6.30 13.80 -8.52
C TYR A 136 -7.76 13.82 -8.08
N HIS A 137 -8.12 14.65 -7.07
CA HIS A 137 -9.47 14.75 -6.50
C HIS A 137 -10.08 13.41 -6.13
N PHE A 138 -9.23 12.52 -5.60
CA PHE A 138 -9.65 11.18 -5.20
C PHE A 138 -10.39 11.24 -3.87
N ASN A 139 -11.69 10.95 -3.89
CA ASN A 139 -12.57 10.95 -2.72
C ASN A 139 -12.84 9.54 -2.17
N GLY A 140 -12.20 8.51 -2.73
CA GLY A 140 -12.31 7.14 -2.25
C GLY A 140 -11.74 6.96 -0.84
N TYR A 141 -11.99 5.78 -0.29
CA TYR A 141 -11.50 5.42 1.04
C TYR A 141 -9.97 5.32 1.05
N ILE A 142 -9.33 5.90 2.06
CA ILE A 142 -7.88 5.80 2.25
C ILE A 142 -7.60 5.31 3.68
N HIS A 143 -6.87 4.20 3.73
CA HIS A 143 -6.34 3.62 4.95
C HIS A 143 -4.81 3.62 4.90
N ILE A 144 -4.19 4.13 5.93
CA ILE A 144 -2.73 4.11 6.09
C ILE A 144 -2.33 3.36 7.35
N LYS A 145 -1.20 2.66 7.25
CA LYS A 145 -0.46 2.21 8.42
C LYS A 145 0.60 3.25 8.77
N GLY A 146 0.44 3.90 9.91
CA GLY A 146 1.39 4.89 10.44
C GLY A 146 2.75 4.26 10.72
N ILE A 147 3.81 5.02 10.48
CA ILE A 147 5.18 4.59 10.69
C ILE A 147 5.54 4.79 12.16
N PRO A 148 5.97 3.74 12.88
CA PRO A 148 6.44 3.87 14.26
C PRO A 148 7.64 4.83 14.35
N GLY A 149 7.60 5.74 15.31
CA GLY A 149 8.66 6.73 15.53
C GLY A 149 8.57 8.00 14.69
N ALA A 150 7.53 8.15 13.85
CA ALA A 150 7.25 9.44 13.20
C ALA A 150 6.67 10.44 14.22
N SER A 151 6.88 11.74 13.95
CA SER A 151 6.39 12.80 14.83
C SER A 151 4.87 12.89 14.86
N SER A 152 4.32 13.35 15.99
CA SER A 152 2.87 13.55 16.15
C SER A 152 2.33 14.59 15.16
N GLU A 153 3.12 15.61 14.84
CA GLU A 153 2.73 16.66 13.90
C GLU A 153 2.45 16.08 12.50
N VAL A 154 3.33 15.22 11.98
CA VAL A 154 3.14 14.59 10.66
C VAL A 154 1.96 13.61 10.69
N LEU A 155 1.80 12.87 11.77
CA LEU A 155 0.64 11.97 11.93
C LEU A 155 -0.68 12.74 11.96
N GLU A 156 -0.72 13.88 12.63
CA GLU A 156 -1.90 14.77 12.65
C GLU A 156 -2.20 15.31 11.25
N MET A 157 -1.20 15.85 10.55
CA MET A 157 -1.36 16.36 9.18
C MET A 157 -1.93 15.30 8.23
N ILE A 158 -1.46 14.08 8.36
CA ILE A 158 -1.95 12.94 7.57
C ILE A 158 -3.38 12.60 7.96
N GLY A 159 -3.73 12.67 9.23
CA GLY A 159 -5.07 12.38 9.76
C GLY A 159 -6.18 13.13 9.03
N TYR A 160 -5.96 14.37 8.64
CA TYR A 160 -6.94 15.19 7.90
C TYR A 160 -7.20 14.68 6.46
N LEU A 161 -6.32 13.86 5.90
CA LEU A 161 -6.43 13.35 4.53
C LEU A 161 -7.00 11.93 4.46
N LEU A 162 -7.16 11.27 5.59
CA LEU A 162 -7.47 9.86 5.71
C LEU A 162 -8.93 9.56 6.02
N SER A 163 -9.33 8.33 5.71
CA SER A 163 -10.54 7.70 6.24
C SER A 163 -10.25 6.89 7.50
N LEU A 164 -9.07 6.26 7.55
CA LEU A 164 -8.60 5.47 8.69
C LEU A 164 -7.08 5.47 8.77
N ILE A 165 -6.54 5.63 9.98
CA ILE A 165 -5.12 5.41 10.29
C ILE A 165 -4.98 4.24 11.26
N HIS A 166 -4.04 3.34 10.98
CA HIS A 166 -3.61 2.31 11.90
C HIS A 166 -2.22 2.67 12.41
N ILE A 167 -2.11 2.96 13.70
CA ILE A 167 -0.84 3.25 14.35
C ILE A 167 -0.37 1.98 15.04
N SER A 168 0.76 1.44 14.59
CA SER A 168 1.43 0.33 15.27
C SER A 168 2.40 0.91 16.29
N GLU A 169 2.32 0.45 17.51
CA GLU A 169 3.37 0.70 18.49
C GLU A 169 4.65 -0.08 18.11
N PRO A 170 5.83 0.45 18.45
CA PRO A 170 7.12 -0.19 18.15
C PRO A 170 7.32 -1.51 18.87
#